data_0fb7148b4031dbf8f67f8e86c310d6e5
#
_entry.id   0fb7148b4031dbf8f67f8e86c310d6e5
#
_cell.length_a   1.000
_cell.length_b   1.000
_cell.length_c   1.000
_cell.angle_alpha   90.00
_cell.angle_beta   90.00
_cell.angle_gamma   90.00
#
_symmetry.space_group_name_H-M   'P 1'
#
loop_
_entity.id
_entity.type
_entity.pdbx_description
1 polymer ?
#
loop_
_entity_poly.entity_id
_entity_poly.type
_entity_poly.pdbx_seq_one_letter_code
_entity_poly.pdbx_strand_id
1 'polypeptide(L)'
;MAETKIEWTDKTWNPVTGCTKKSEGCVHCYAEVMARRLKGMGQVKYKNAFKLTLHPEDLDEPKKWRRQHNIFVCSMGDLFHEDVPFEFVDKVMQVIFETPQHRYQILTKRAERMEEYFQSHDIPVNAWLGVTVEVQRTRFRIDHLRNLPASVRFLSCEPLLEDLGDMNLGGIDWIIVGGESGTQARPMKEEWVLNVKRQADAADIAFFFKQWGTWSREGVKRNKHVNGKLLEGKVVQQMPKERRR
;
A
#
# COMPACT_ATOMS: atom_id res chain seq x y z
N MET A 1 10.39 -4.06 18.68
CA MET A 1 9.31 -4.14 17.65
C MET A 1 9.71 -5.13 16.57
N ALA A 2 8.77 -5.98 16.12
CA ALA A 2 9.07 -6.95 15.09
C ALA A 2 9.28 -6.24 13.74
N GLU A 3 10.29 -6.67 12.99
CA GLU A 3 10.49 -6.28 11.60
C GLU A 3 9.27 -6.70 10.77
N THR A 4 8.89 -5.88 9.80
CA THR A 4 7.78 -6.24 8.91
C THR A 4 8.23 -7.32 7.91
N LYS A 5 7.26 -8.17 7.48
CA LYS A 5 7.47 -9.13 6.39
C LYS A 5 7.03 -8.58 5.03
N ILE A 6 6.73 -7.28 4.95
CA ILE A 6 6.38 -6.60 3.70
C ILE A 6 7.69 -6.26 2.99
N GLU A 7 7.94 -6.85 1.82
CA GLU A 7 9.25 -6.83 1.17
C GLU A 7 9.69 -5.47 0.62
N TRP A 8 8.76 -4.53 0.43
CA TRP A 8 9.05 -3.20 -0.11
C TRP A 8 9.14 -2.10 0.96
N THR A 9 9.14 -2.46 2.25
CA THR A 9 9.25 -1.54 3.37
C THR A 9 10.03 -2.15 4.53
N ASP A 10 10.63 -1.33 5.38
CA ASP A 10 11.43 -1.79 6.53
C ASP A 10 10.61 -1.86 7.81
N LYS A 11 9.68 -0.93 7.96
CA LYS A 11 8.85 -0.74 9.15
C LYS A 11 7.40 -0.51 8.79
N THR A 12 6.51 -0.75 9.74
CA THR A 12 5.12 -0.29 9.66
C THR A 12 4.84 0.65 10.82
N TRP A 13 4.10 1.71 10.54
CA TRP A 13 3.62 2.66 11.53
C TRP A 13 2.11 2.79 11.40
N ASN A 14 1.38 2.50 12.48
CA ASN A 14 -0.07 2.40 12.45
C ASN A 14 -0.72 3.37 13.46
N PRO A 15 -0.69 4.69 13.24
CA PRO A 15 -1.43 5.66 14.04
C PRO A 15 -2.95 5.52 13.86
N VAL A 16 -3.39 4.85 12.78
CA VAL A 16 -4.76 4.46 12.53
C VAL A 16 -4.81 2.95 12.30
N THR A 17 -5.75 2.26 12.95
CA THR A 17 -6.06 0.85 12.67
C THR A 17 -7.55 0.69 12.41
N GLY A 18 -7.90 -0.38 11.68
CA GLY A 18 -9.29 -0.61 11.26
C GLY A 18 -9.66 0.19 10.02
N CYS A 19 -10.68 -0.28 9.34
CA CYS A 19 -11.13 0.28 8.06
C CYS A 19 -12.51 -0.25 7.71
N THR A 20 -13.17 0.37 6.72
CA THR A 20 -14.38 -0.12 6.05
C THR A 20 -14.06 -0.58 4.63
N LYS A 21 -14.82 -1.54 4.10
CA LYS A 21 -14.63 -2.06 2.75
C LYS A 21 -14.97 -0.99 1.70
N LYS A 22 -14.10 -0.79 0.71
CA LYS A 22 -14.24 0.23 -0.34
C LYS A 22 -14.35 -0.38 -1.76
N SER A 23 -13.70 -1.52 -1.99
CA SER A 23 -13.65 -2.17 -3.31
C SER A 23 -13.46 -3.69 -3.17
N GLU A 24 -13.40 -4.39 -4.30
CA GLU A 24 -13.27 -5.86 -4.35
C GLU A 24 -12.03 -6.38 -3.61
N GLY A 25 -10.94 -5.64 -3.63
CA GLY A 25 -9.71 -5.99 -2.92
C GLY A 25 -9.88 -6.01 -1.40
N CYS A 26 -10.98 -5.43 -0.86
CA CYS A 26 -11.27 -5.45 0.57
C CYS A 26 -12.06 -6.68 1.03
N VAL A 27 -12.56 -7.54 0.12
CA VAL A 27 -13.43 -8.68 0.48
C VAL A 27 -12.69 -9.65 1.41
N HIS A 28 -11.44 -9.99 1.09
CA HIS A 28 -10.59 -10.88 1.88
C HIS A 28 -9.41 -10.11 2.51
N CYS A 29 -9.70 -8.98 3.14
CA CYS A 29 -8.68 -8.08 3.67
C CYS A 29 -7.80 -8.77 4.72
N TYR A 30 -6.49 -8.82 4.46
CA TYR A 30 -5.52 -9.42 5.38
C TYR A 30 -5.48 -8.69 6.73
N ALA A 31 -5.65 -7.36 6.71
CA ALA A 31 -5.60 -6.54 7.92
C ALA A 31 -6.79 -6.83 8.84
N GLU A 32 -7.98 -7.08 8.29
CA GLU A 32 -9.15 -7.49 9.07
C GLU A 32 -8.91 -8.85 9.75
N VAL A 33 -8.40 -9.84 9.00
CA VAL A 33 -8.08 -11.18 9.55
C VAL A 33 -7.02 -11.06 10.65
N MET A 34 -5.97 -10.27 10.41
CA MET A 34 -4.89 -10.05 11.36
C MET A 34 -5.38 -9.32 12.61
N ALA A 35 -6.19 -8.27 12.48
CA ALA A 35 -6.73 -7.50 13.60
C ALA A 35 -7.60 -8.38 14.52
N ARG A 36 -8.44 -9.26 13.95
CA ARG A 36 -9.22 -10.24 14.71
C ARG A 36 -8.32 -11.21 15.47
N ARG A 37 -7.26 -11.71 14.85
CA ARG A 37 -6.26 -12.57 15.48
C ARG A 37 -5.54 -11.88 16.63
N LEU A 38 -5.06 -10.65 16.43
CA LEU A 38 -4.38 -9.86 17.43
C LEU A 38 -5.29 -9.54 18.62
N LYS A 39 -6.58 -9.27 18.38
CA LYS A 39 -7.59 -9.16 19.43
C LYS A 39 -7.69 -10.47 20.23
N GLY A 40 -7.79 -11.62 19.57
CA GLY A 40 -7.83 -12.94 20.22
C GLY A 40 -6.59 -13.25 21.05
N MET A 41 -5.43 -12.64 20.70
CA MET A 41 -4.18 -12.71 21.47
C MET A 41 -4.11 -11.68 22.62
N GLY A 42 -5.18 -10.93 22.90
CA GLY A 42 -5.26 -9.95 23.98
C GLY A 42 -4.47 -8.65 23.72
N GLN A 43 -4.09 -8.35 22.47
CA GLN A 43 -3.36 -7.11 22.17
C GLN A 43 -4.27 -5.89 22.32
N VAL A 44 -3.93 -5.00 23.26
CA VAL A 44 -4.72 -3.81 23.66
C VAL A 44 -5.01 -2.90 22.47
N LYS A 45 -4.03 -2.67 21.60
CA LYS A 45 -4.17 -1.87 20.38
C LYS A 45 -5.32 -2.36 19.47
N TYR A 46 -5.61 -3.66 19.49
CA TYR A 46 -6.64 -4.30 18.66
C TYR A 46 -7.88 -4.74 19.45
N LYS A 47 -8.13 -4.17 20.65
CA LYS A 47 -9.32 -4.48 21.47
C LYS A 47 -10.63 -4.32 20.69
N ASN A 48 -10.69 -3.37 19.77
CA ASN A 48 -11.83 -3.08 18.90
C ASN A 48 -11.83 -3.92 17.60
N ALA A 49 -10.93 -4.94 17.47
CA ALA A 49 -10.71 -5.70 16.24
C ALA A 49 -10.40 -4.78 15.05
N PHE A 50 -11.24 -4.80 14.00
CA PHE A 50 -11.03 -4.01 12.79
C PHE A 50 -11.91 -2.76 12.69
N LYS A 51 -12.54 -2.34 13.81
CA LYS A 51 -13.20 -1.04 13.87
C LYS A 51 -12.15 0.07 13.82
N LEU A 52 -12.46 1.14 13.08
CA LEU A 52 -11.59 2.30 13.00
C LEU A 52 -11.23 2.78 14.40
N THR A 53 -9.94 2.94 14.64
CA THR A 53 -9.40 3.38 15.93
C THR A 53 -8.18 4.25 15.68
N LEU A 54 -8.17 5.46 16.26
CA LEU A 54 -7.03 6.37 16.24
C LEU A 54 -6.12 6.06 17.43
N HIS A 55 -4.80 6.16 17.24
CA HIS A 55 -3.78 5.88 18.24
C HIS A 55 -2.86 7.09 18.43
N PRO A 56 -3.32 8.14 19.16
CA PRO A 56 -2.49 9.32 19.40
C PRO A 56 -1.18 9.00 20.14
N GLU A 57 -1.19 7.95 20.96
CA GLU A 57 -0.03 7.46 21.71
C GLU A 57 1.10 6.91 20.82
N ASP A 58 0.78 6.52 19.59
CA ASP A 58 1.75 5.96 18.64
C ASP A 58 2.30 7.00 17.65
N LEU A 59 1.83 8.26 17.72
CA LEU A 59 2.26 9.30 16.77
C LEU A 59 3.77 9.51 16.78
N ASP A 60 4.39 9.55 17.94
CA ASP A 60 5.82 9.80 18.08
C ASP A 60 6.71 8.56 17.91
N GLU A 61 6.15 7.42 17.46
CA GLU A 61 6.91 6.19 17.25
C GLU A 61 8.07 6.36 16.25
N PRO A 62 7.89 7.02 15.09
CA PRO A 62 8.97 7.22 14.12
C PRO A 62 10.12 8.08 14.66
N LYS A 63 9.86 9.05 15.55
CA LYS A 63 10.89 9.90 16.15
C LYS A 63 11.92 9.12 16.99
N LYS A 64 11.55 7.90 17.43
CA LYS A 64 12.42 7.01 18.22
C LYS A 64 13.40 6.22 17.35
N TRP A 65 13.22 6.20 16.03
CA TRP A 65 14.05 5.43 15.11
C TRP A 65 15.21 6.27 14.58
N ARG A 66 16.43 5.92 14.98
CA ARG A 66 17.64 6.68 14.65
C ARG A 66 18.16 6.46 13.25
N ARG A 67 17.97 5.22 12.70
CA ARG A 67 18.39 4.88 11.34
C ARG A 67 17.31 5.23 10.34
N GLN A 68 17.70 5.55 9.12
CA GLN A 68 16.77 5.71 8.01
C GLN A 68 15.98 4.43 7.76
N HIS A 69 14.67 4.57 7.54
CA HIS A 69 13.76 3.48 7.20
C HIS A 69 12.77 3.90 6.12
N ASN A 70 12.36 2.93 5.32
CA ASN A 70 11.13 3.00 4.55
C ASN A 70 10.00 2.54 5.48
N ILE A 71 8.98 3.36 5.66
CA ILE A 71 7.92 3.17 6.64
C ILE A 71 6.57 3.11 5.94
N PHE A 72 5.90 1.96 6.00
CA PHE A 72 4.54 1.85 5.50
C PHE A 72 3.54 2.37 6.54
N VAL A 73 2.84 3.43 6.20
CA VAL A 73 1.86 4.10 7.08
C VAL A 73 0.51 3.39 6.97
N CYS A 74 -0.07 3.05 8.12
CA CYS A 74 -1.41 2.44 8.22
C CYS A 74 -1.54 1.11 7.47
N SER A 75 -0.54 0.20 7.61
CA SER A 75 -0.65 -1.16 7.06
C SER A 75 -1.86 -1.94 7.59
N MET A 76 -2.43 -1.53 8.72
CA MET A 76 -3.58 -2.13 9.39
C MET A 76 -4.84 -1.24 9.38
N GLY A 77 -4.87 -0.23 8.50
CA GLY A 77 -5.97 0.73 8.35
C GLY A 77 -5.87 1.51 7.05
N ASP A 78 -6.48 2.68 7.01
CA ASP A 78 -6.38 3.65 5.93
C ASP A 78 -6.36 5.05 6.53
N LEU A 79 -5.29 5.82 6.30
CA LEU A 79 -5.11 7.16 6.87
C LEU A 79 -6.19 8.13 6.38
N PHE A 80 -6.67 7.94 5.15
CA PHE A 80 -7.70 8.78 4.53
C PHE A 80 -9.11 8.18 4.65
N HIS A 81 -9.35 7.31 5.66
CA HIS A 81 -10.70 6.83 5.95
C HIS A 81 -11.65 8.00 6.25
N GLU A 82 -12.90 7.92 5.83
CA GLU A 82 -13.91 8.98 5.93
C GLU A 82 -14.08 9.50 7.37
N ASP A 83 -13.96 8.61 8.35
CA ASP A 83 -14.10 8.93 9.78
C ASP A 83 -12.77 9.29 10.47
N VAL A 84 -11.65 9.42 9.75
CA VAL A 84 -10.41 10.00 10.28
C VAL A 84 -10.48 11.51 10.11
N PRO A 85 -10.53 12.31 11.19
CA PRO A 85 -10.54 13.77 11.06
C PRO A 85 -9.25 14.28 10.40
N PHE A 86 -9.33 15.33 9.58
CA PHE A 86 -8.13 15.92 8.95
C PHE A 86 -7.14 16.46 9.99
N GLU A 87 -7.62 16.92 11.14
CA GLU A 87 -6.77 17.34 12.26
C GLU A 87 -5.93 16.19 12.83
N PHE A 88 -6.34 14.93 12.64
CA PHE A 88 -5.52 13.79 12.99
C PHE A 88 -4.52 13.46 11.87
N VAL A 89 -4.93 13.63 10.61
CA VAL A 89 -4.01 13.52 9.46
C VAL A 89 -2.89 14.57 9.58
N ASP A 90 -3.21 15.81 10.00
CA ASP A 90 -2.23 16.87 10.25
C ASP A 90 -1.14 16.44 11.24
N LYS A 91 -1.55 15.79 12.33
CA LYS A 91 -0.60 15.27 13.34
C LYS A 91 0.31 14.20 12.76
N VAL A 92 -0.22 13.35 11.89
CA VAL A 92 0.58 12.33 11.18
C VAL A 92 1.56 13.00 10.22
N MET A 93 1.10 13.97 9.41
CA MET A 93 1.96 14.71 8.48
C MET A 93 3.02 15.53 9.20
N GLN A 94 2.70 16.12 10.34
CA GLN A 94 3.66 16.84 11.18
C GLN A 94 4.83 15.93 11.61
N VAL A 95 4.52 14.70 12.05
CA VAL A 95 5.57 13.72 12.39
C VAL A 95 6.44 13.37 11.18
N ILE A 96 5.84 13.24 9.99
CA ILE A 96 6.55 12.98 8.74
C ILE A 96 7.50 14.14 8.41
N PHE A 97 7.06 15.39 8.54
CA PHE A 97 7.89 16.59 8.37
C PHE A 97 9.06 16.65 9.37
N GLU A 98 8.81 16.30 10.62
CA GLU A 98 9.80 16.33 11.70
C GLU A 98 10.84 15.20 11.64
N THR A 99 10.61 14.20 10.78
CA THR A 99 11.50 13.03 10.64
C THR A 99 11.97 12.82 9.20
N PRO A 100 12.65 13.82 8.60
CA PRO A 100 13.02 13.81 7.18
C PRO A 100 14.03 12.72 6.80
N GLN A 101 14.67 12.07 7.78
CA GLN A 101 15.57 10.93 7.56
C GLN A 101 14.84 9.68 7.10
N HIS A 102 13.52 9.56 7.34
CA HIS A 102 12.70 8.41 6.93
C HIS A 102 11.98 8.68 5.61
N ARG A 103 11.56 7.61 4.93
CA ARG A 103 10.64 7.64 3.78
C ARG A 103 9.31 7.03 4.21
N TYR A 104 8.21 7.71 3.94
CA TYR A 104 6.89 7.26 4.34
C TYR A 104 6.06 6.87 3.12
N GLN A 105 5.67 5.61 3.07
CA GLN A 105 4.83 5.06 2.02
C GLN A 105 3.37 5.08 2.49
N ILE A 106 2.58 5.98 1.96
CA ILE A 106 1.18 6.20 2.34
C ILE A 106 0.31 5.65 1.22
N LEU A 107 -0.45 4.60 1.52
CA LEU A 107 -1.30 3.91 0.55
C LEU A 107 -2.76 4.02 0.97
N THR A 108 -3.62 4.40 0.02
CA THR A 108 -5.06 4.50 0.28
C THR A 108 -5.90 3.94 -0.88
N LYS A 109 -7.14 3.57 -0.56
CA LYS A 109 -8.20 3.32 -1.55
C LYS A 109 -9.17 4.50 -1.69
N ARG A 110 -8.91 5.58 -0.98
CA ARG A 110 -9.72 6.82 -0.89
C ARG A 110 -8.95 7.98 -1.54
N ALA A 111 -8.69 7.81 -2.84
CA ALA A 111 -7.86 8.73 -3.60
C ALA A 111 -8.44 10.15 -3.63
N GLU A 112 -9.77 10.28 -3.72
CA GLU A 112 -10.48 11.56 -3.72
C GLU A 112 -10.24 12.31 -2.41
N ARG A 113 -10.33 11.60 -1.26
CA ARG A 113 -10.13 12.21 0.05
C ARG A 113 -8.66 12.58 0.31
N MET A 114 -7.73 11.78 -0.23
CA MET A 114 -6.31 12.14 -0.19
C MET A 114 -6.05 13.40 -1.01
N GLU A 115 -6.61 13.51 -2.21
CA GLU A 115 -6.50 14.72 -3.05
C GLU A 115 -7.14 15.92 -2.36
N GLU A 116 -8.35 15.80 -1.82
CA GLU A 116 -9.04 16.84 -1.04
C GLU A 116 -8.16 17.40 0.07
N TYR A 117 -7.54 16.53 0.86
CA TYR A 117 -6.65 16.94 1.94
C TYR A 117 -5.46 17.75 1.43
N PHE A 118 -4.79 17.28 0.38
CA PHE A 118 -3.61 17.95 -0.16
C PHE A 118 -3.90 19.16 -1.08
N GLN A 119 -5.17 19.51 -1.32
CA GLN A 119 -5.53 20.79 -1.95
C GLN A 119 -5.17 21.99 -1.07
N SER A 120 -5.13 21.81 0.25
CA SER A 120 -4.87 22.88 1.24
C SER A 120 -3.67 22.58 2.14
N HIS A 121 -2.95 21.47 1.93
CA HIS A 121 -1.82 21.07 2.76
C HIS A 121 -0.62 20.67 1.89
N ASP A 122 0.58 21.04 2.35
CA ASP A 122 1.81 20.65 1.67
C ASP A 122 2.09 19.16 1.82
N ILE A 123 2.68 18.57 0.80
CA ILE A 123 3.15 17.18 0.82
C ILE A 123 4.59 17.15 1.30
N PRO A 124 4.91 16.46 2.43
CA PRO A 124 6.28 16.28 2.86
C PRO A 124 7.13 15.62 1.77
N VAL A 125 8.34 16.11 1.52
CA VAL A 125 9.22 15.59 0.47
C VAL A 125 9.55 14.10 0.62
N ASN A 126 9.53 13.61 1.86
CA ASN A 126 9.79 12.22 2.24
C ASN A 126 8.50 11.37 2.32
N ALA A 127 7.34 11.92 1.95
CA ALA A 127 6.08 11.20 1.79
C ALA A 127 5.90 10.71 0.35
N TRP A 128 5.86 9.40 0.16
CA TRP A 128 5.49 8.75 -1.08
C TRP A 128 4.00 8.43 -1.04
N LEU A 129 3.26 8.91 -2.01
CA LEU A 129 1.81 8.72 -2.05
C LEU A 129 1.43 7.63 -3.04
N GLY A 130 0.51 6.77 -2.64
CA GLY A 130 0.05 5.66 -3.46
C GLY A 130 -1.43 5.39 -3.35
N VAL A 131 -1.95 4.77 -4.41
CA VAL A 131 -3.33 4.29 -4.46
C VAL A 131 -3.37 2.83 -4.86
N THR A 132 -4.38 2.11 -4.35
CA THR A 132 -4.61 0.72 -4.76
C THR A 132 -5.48 0.68 -6.01
N VAL A 133 -5.04 -0.10 -7.02
CA VAL A 133 -5.77 -0.35 -8.28
C VAL A 133 -5.84 -1.85 -8.50
N GLU A 134 -6.94 -2.46 -8.10
CA GLU A 134 -7.13 -3.91 -8.12
C GLU A 134 -7.98 -4.42 -9.29
N VAL A 135 -8.83 -3.55 -9.86
CA VAL A 135 -9.74 -3.81 -10.97
C VAL A 135 -9.86 -2.56 -11.86
N GLN A 136 -10.33 -2.72 -13.11
CA GLN A 136 -10.44 -1.61 -14.07
C GLN A 136 -11.27 -0.44 -13.53
N ARG A 137 -12.39 -0.70 -12.86
CA ARG A 137 -13.26 0.34 -12.32
C ARG A 137 -12.60 1.19 -11.23
N THR A 138 -11.45 0.77 -10.69
CA THR A 138 -10.69 1.53 -9.67
C THR A 138 -9.53 2.34 -10.28
N ARG A 139 -9.34 2.32 -11.61
CA ARG A 139 -8.28 3.07 -12.31
C ARG A 139 -8.43 4.60 -12.16
N PHE A 140 -9.63 5.11 -11.95
CA PHE A 140 -9.86 6.53 -11.69
C PHE A 140 -9.01 7.09 -10.53
N ARG A 141 -8.62 6.22 -9.58
CA ARG A 141 -7.74 6.62 -8.47
C ARG A 141 -6.35 7.09 -8.94
N ILE A 142 -5.91 6.64 -10.11
CA ILE A 142 -4.64 7.08 -10.71
C ILE A 142 -4.70 8.57 -11.06
N ASP A 143 -5.84 9.06 -11.52
CA ASP A 143 -6.00 10.46 -11.92
C ASP A 143 -5.93 11.40 -10.70
N HIS A 144 -6.59 11.04 -9.60
CA HIS A 144 -6.46 11.76 -8.33
C HIS A 144 -5.01 11.78 -7.81
N LEU A 145 -4.31 10.64 -7.87
CA LEU A 145 -2.91 10.57 -7.45
C LEU A 145 -2.00 11.43 -8.33
N ARG A 146 -2.24 11.45 -9.64
CA ARG A 146 -1.43 12.20 -10.61
C ARG A 146 -1.45 13.69 -10.34
N ASN A 147 -2.56 14.23 -9.85
CA ASN A 147 -2.73 15.65 -9.54
C ASN A 147 -1.87 16.11 -8.34
N LEU A 148 -1.37 15.17 -7.54
CA LEU A 148 -0.61 15.48 -6.34
C LEU A 148 0.89 15.61 -6.64
N PRO A 149 1.56 16.72 -6.23
CA PRO A 149 2.98 16.95 -6.49
C PRO A 149 3.89 16.19 -5.50
N ALA A 150 3.65 14.88 -5.30
CA ALA A 150 4.47 14.04 -4.45
C ALA A 150 5.83 13.72 -5.11
N SER A 151 6.86 13.47 -4.29
CA SER A 151 8.20 13.07 -4.74
C SER A 151 8.21 11.71 -5.43
N VAL A 152 7.37 10.79 -4.96
CA VAL A 152 7.09 9.48 -5.57
C VAL A 152 5.58 9.23 -5.51
N ARG A 153 5.02 8.85 -6.66
CA ARG A 153 3.63 8.40 -6.79
C ARG A 153 3.63 6.94 -7.20
N PHE A 154 2.92 6.10 -6.43
CA PHE A 154 2.95 4.67 -6.68
C PHE A 154 1.58 4.02 -6.75
N LEU A 155 1.48 2.95 -7.52
CA LEU A 155 0.31 2.10 -7.61
C LEU A 155 0.56 0.78 -6.88
N SER A 156 -0.41 0.35 -6.07
CA SER A 156 -0.44 -1.00 -5.50
C SER A 156 -1.57 -1.78 -6.17
N CYS A 157 -1.21 -2.65 -7.11
CA CYS A 157 -2.13 -3.60 -7.73
C CYS A 157 -2.15 -4.89 -6.88
N GLU A 158 -2.58 -4.74 -5.62
CA GLU A 158 -2.59 -5.81 -4.62
C GLU A 158 -3.91 -5.84 -3.84
N PRO A 159 -4.72 -6.90 -4.04
CA PRO A 159 -4.54 -7.97 -5.00
C PRO A 159 -4.91 -7.54 -6.42
N LEU A 160 -4.15 -8.01 -7.43
CA LEU A 160 -4.55 -7.86 -8.83
C LEU A 160 -5.62 -8.90 -9.15
N LEU A 161 -6.85 -8.45 -9.50
CA LEU A 161 -8.03 -9.30 -9.59
C LEU A 161 -8.55 -9.50 -11.02
N GLU A 162 -8.11 -8.65 -11.94
CA GLU A 162 -8.41 -8.74 -13.39
C GLU A 162 -7.32 -8.06 -14.20
N ASP A 163 -7.40 -8.19 -15.52
CA ASP A 163 -6.58 -7.37 -16.41
C ASP A 163 -7.01 -5.90 -16.31
N LEU A 164 -6.07 -5.03 -15.96
CA LEU A 164 -6.35 -3.61 -15.84
C LEU A 164 -6.50 -2.88 -17.19
N GLY A 165 -6.22 -3.58 -18.30
CA GLY A 165 -6.21 -2.95 -19.62
C GLY A 165 -5.14 -1.85 -19.75
N ASP A 166 -5.30 -0.96 -20.72
CA ASP A 166 -4.38 0.16 -20.91
C ASP A 166 -4.60 1.24 -19.83
N MET A 167 -3.51 1.63 -19.17
CA MET A 167 -3.52 2.64 -18.11
C MET A 167 -2.77 3.90 -18.55
N ASN A 168 -3.31 5.06 -18.24
CA ASN A 168 -2.52 6.29 -18.32
C ASN A 168 -1.57 6.37 -17.12
N LEU A 169 -0.30 5.99 -17.32
CA LEU A 169 0.73 5.95 -16.29
C LEU A 169 1.57 7.23 -16.20
N GLY A 170 1.24 8.27 -16.94
CA GLY A 170 1.94 9.55 -16.87
C GLY A 170 2.03 10.08 -15.44
N GLY A 171 3.26 10.35 -15.00
CA GLY A 171 3.53 10.87 -13.64
C GLY A 171 3.55 9.83 -12.53
N ILE A 172 3.40 8.54 -12.81
CA ILE A 172 3.60 7.45 -11.86
C ILE A 172 5.08 7.05 -11.85
N ASP A 173 5.61 6.72 -10.68
CA ASP A 173 7.03 6.42 -10.48
C ASP A 173 7.27 4.95 -10.11
N TRP A 174 6.25 4.25 -9.57
CA TRP A 174 6.41 2.88 -9.09
C TRP A 174 5.09 2.10 -9.16
N ILE A 175 5.17 0.83 -9.53
CA ILE A 175 4.02 -0.09 -9.55
C ILE A 175 4.39 -1.37 -8.81
N ILE A 176 3.58 -1.72 -7.80
CA ILE A 176 3.69 -2.95 -7.04
C ILE A 176 2.55 -3.87 -7.46
N VAL A 177 2.86 -5.13 -7.80
CA VAL A 177 1.87 -6.13 -8.20
C VAL A 177 1.97 -7.36 -7.32
N GLY A 178 0.83 -7.87 -6.88
CA GLY A 178 0.79 -9.11 -6.10
C GLY A 178 -0.58 -9.78 -6.08
N GLY A 179 -0.54 -11.11 -5.96
CA GLY A 179 -1.73 -11.94 -5.84
C GLY A 179 -2.27 -12.01 -4.41
N GLU A 180 -3.54 -12.36 -4.30
CA GLU A 180 -4.25 -12.49 -3.02
C GLU A 180 -3.75 -13.71 -2.23
N SER A 181 -3.63 -13.55 -0.92
CA SER A 181 -3.22 -14.62 -0.01
C SER A 181 -4.34 -14.95 0.99
N GLY A 182 -4.45 -16.22 1.37
CA GLY A 182 -5.45 -16.68 2.32
C GLY A 182 -6.29 -17.84 1.78
N THR A 183 -7.15 -18.41 2.61
CA THR A 183 -7.96 -19.59 2.27
C THR A 183 -8.96 -19.33 1.16
N GLN A 184 -9.48 -18.11 1.07
CA GLN A 184 -10.47 -17.67 0.09
C GLN A 184 -9.84 -16.81 -1.03
N ALA A 185 -8.50 -16.85 -1.18
CA ALA A 185 -7.80 -16.08 -2.19
C ALA A 185 -8.30 -16.40 -3.60
N ARG A 186 -8.48 -15.35 -4.40
CA ARG A 186 -8.80 -15.41 -5.83
C ARG A 186 -7.54 -15.56 -6.65
N PRO A 187 -7.59 -16.30 -7.76
CA PRO A 187 -6.42 -16.48 -8.62
C PRO A 187 -6.07 -15.16 -9.33
N MET A 188 -4.77 -14.95 -9.54
CA MET A 188 -4.21 -13.92 -10.39
C MET A 188 -3.60 -14.60 -11.62
N LYS A 189 -3.86 -14.09 -12.80
CA LYS A 189 -3.33 -14.65 -14.06
C LYS A 189 -2.01 -13.97 -14.42
N GLU A 190 -1.08 -14.75 -14.96
CA GLU A 190 0.24 -14.24 -15.39
C GLU A 190 0.11 -13.18 -16.48
N GLU A 191 -0.80 -13.37 -17.43
CA GLU A 191 -1.05 -12.42 -18.53
C GLU A 191 -1.40 -11.00 -18.02
N TRP A 192 -2.13 -10.89 -16.89
CA TRP A 192 -2.46 -9.60 -16.29
C TRP A 192 -1.22 -8.91 -15.70
N VAL A 193 -0.38 -9.69 -15.02
CA VAL A 193 0.89 -9.20 -14.45
C VAL A 193 1.82 -8.73 -15.54
N LEU A 194 1.96 -9.52 -16.63
CA LEU A 194 2.80 -9.18 -17.78
C LEU A 194 2.27 -7.97 -18.54
N ASN A 195 0.95 -7.79 -18.62
CA ASN A 195 0.37 -6.58 -19.20
C ASN A 195 0.76 -5.33 -18.41
N VAL A 196 0.62 -5.34 -17.09
CA VAL A 196 1.05 -4.22 -16.22
C VAL A 196 2.56 -3.99 -16.33
N LYS A 197 3.37 -5.07 -16.31
CA LYS A 197 4.83 -4.96 -16.44
C LYS A 197 5.24 -4.31 -17.75
N ARG A 198 4.64 -4.73 -18.88
CA ARG A 198 4.92 -4.18 -20.22
C ARG A 198 4.66 -2.67 -20.28
N GLN A 199 3.54 -2.23 -19.68
CA GLN A 199 3.20 -0.80 -19.61
C GLN A 199 4.19 -0.03 -18.72
N ALA A 200 4.60 -0.61 -17.57
CA ALA A 200 5.61 -0.02 -16.70
C ALA A 200 6.97 0.12 -17.41
N ASP A 201 7.43 -0.94 -18.10
CA ASP A 201 8.68 -0.94 -18.86
C ASP A 201 8.65 0.11 -19.99
N ALA A 202 7.53 0.22 -20.72
CA ALA A 202 7.37 1.20 -21.80
C ALA A 202 7.38 2.66 -21.30
N ALA A 203 7.00 2.88 -20.05
CA ALA A 203 6.95 4.20 -19.40
C ALA A 203 8.17 4.49 -18.50
N ASP A 204 9.19 3.62 -18.48
CA ASP A 204 10.38 3.68 -17.59
C ASP A 204 9.99 3.81 -16.10
N ILE A 205 8.96 3.07 -15.68
CA ILE A 205 8.44 3.05 -14.31
C ILE A 205 9.00 1.84 -13.57
N ALA A 206 9.49 2.04 -12.33
CA ALA A 206 9.95 0.94 -11.50
C ALA A 206 8.82 -0.07 -11.25
N PHE A 207 9.10 -1.36 -11.49
CA PHE A 207 8.13 -2.44 -11.35
C PHE A 207 8.56 -3.42 -10.25
N PHE A 208 7.66 -3.70 -9.31
CA PHE A 208 7.89 -4.59 -8.19
C PHE A 208 6.87 -5.73 -8.19
N PHE A 209 7.29 -6.92 -8.54
CA PHE A 209 6.48 -8.12 -8.39
C PHE A 209 6.68 -8.72 -7.01
N LYS A 210 5.66 -8.61 -6.16
CA LYS A 210 5.75 -9.06 -4.77
C LYS A 210 5.61 -10.57 -4.64
N GLN A 211 4.58 -11.16 -5.20
CA GLN A 211 4.28 -12.60 -5.08
C GLN A 211 3.07 -13.03 -5.89
N TRP A 212 2.96 -14.32 -6.16
CA TRP A 212 1.76 -14.93 -6.75
C TRP A 212 0.59 -15.03 -5.77
N GLY A 213 0.85 -15.10 -4.45
CA GLY A 213 -0.16 -15.33 -3.44
C GLY A 213 -0.45 -16.81 -3.22
N THR A 214 -1.70 -17.15 -2.90
CA THR A 214 -2.11 -18.55 -2.65
C THR A 214 -2.23 -19.37 -3.93
N TRP A 215 -2.47 -18.75 -5.07
CA TRP A 215 -2.53 -19.41 -6.37
C TRP A 215 -1.21 -19.26 -7.11
N SER A 216 -0.67 -20.37 -7.60
CA SER A 216 0.53 -20.35 -8.45
C SER A 216 0.19 -19.83 -9.86
N ARG A 217 1.25 -19.56 -10.63
CA ARG A 217 1.17 -19.23 -12.06
C ARG A 217 0.37 -20.26 -12.87
N GLU A 218 0.51 -21.55 -12.52
CA GLU A 218 -0.19 -22.65 -13.17
C GLU A 218 -1.64 -22.83 -12.69
N GLY A 219 -2.18 -21.92 -11.86
CA GLY A 219 -3.53 -22.02 -11.33
C GLY A 219 -3.69 -23.09 -10.22
N VAL A 220 -2.61 -23.51 -9.58
CA VAL A 220 -2.63 -24.48 -8.49
C VAL A 220 -2.58 -23.77 -7.13
N LYS A 221 -3.50 -24.16 -6.23
CA LYS A 221 -3.56 -23.58 -4.89
C LYS A 221 -2.49 -24.20 -3.99
N ARG A 222 -1.55 -23.37 -3.50
CA ARG A 222 -0.43 -23.77 -2.64
C ARG A 222 -0.13 -22.70 -1.61
N ASN A 223 0.77 -22.99 -0.66
CA ASN A 223 1.31 -21.98 0.23
C ASN A 223 2.02 -20.88 -0.59
N LYS A 224 1.78 -19.61 -0.25
CA LYS A 224 2.39 -18.45 -0.96
C LYS A 224 3.91 -18.48 -1.03
N HIS A 225 4.57 -19.08 -0.04
CA HIS A 225 6.03 -19.23 -0.03
C HIS A 225 6.53 -20.27 -1.06
N VAL A 226 5.70 -21.28 -1.36
CA VAL A 226 5.98 -22.27 -2.40
C VAL A 226 5.74 -21.67 -3.79
N ASN A 227 4.67 -20.88 -3.96
CA ASN A 227 4.37 -20.20 -5.21
C ASN A 227 5.43 -19.12 -5.54
N GLY A 228 6.00 -18.52 -4.49
CA GLY A 228 7.13 -17.60 -4.60
C GLY A 228 6.80 -16.29 -5.33
N LYS A 229 7.86 -15.70 -5.90
CA LYS A 229 7.86 -14.37 -6.51
C LYS A 229 8.68 -14.32 -7.82
N LEU A 230 8.85 -15.43 -8.48
CA LEU A 230 9.50 -15.43 -9.79
C LEU A 230 8.48 -15.06 -10.87
N LEU A 231 8.81 -14.05 -11.64
CA LEU A 231 8.10 -13.65 -12.86
C LEU A 231 9.05 -13.95 -14.03
N GLU A 232 8.61 -14.79 -14.98
CA GLU A 232 9.44 -15.25 -16.09
C GLU A 232 10.82 -15.80 -15.64
N GLY A 233 10.82 -16.54 -14.51
CA GLY A 233 12.03 -17.14 -13.94
C GLY A 233 12.96 -16.18 -13.17
N LYS A 234 12.60 -14.91 -13.03
CA LYS A 234 13.44 -13.89 -12.36
C LYS A 234 12.70 -13.22 -11.20
N VAL A 235 13.45 -12.74 -10.21
CA VAL A 235 12.96 -11.82 -9.20
C VAL A 235 12.97 -10.42 -9.81
N VAL A 236 11.79 -9.77 -9.90
CA VAL A 236 11.63 -8.42 -10.43
C VAL A 236 11.10 -7.53 -9.33
N GLN A 237 12.01 -6.82 -8.64
CA GLN A 237 11.71 -6.03 -7.44
C GLN A 237 12.46 -4.70 -7.50
N GLN A 238 12.10 -3.85 -8.46
CA GLN A 238 12.69 -2.53 -8.63
C GLN A 238 12.08 -1.55 -7.62
N MET A 239 12.92 -0.66 -7.09
CA MET A 239 12.51 0.47 -6.26
C MET A 239 12.55 1.77 -7.09
N PRO A 240 11.66 2.73 -6.82
CA PRO A 240 11.63 3.99 -7.56
C PRO A 240 12.87 4.81 -7.27
N LYS A 241 13.32 5.59 -8.29
CA LYS A 241 14.30 6.65 -8.09
C LYS A 241 13.56 7.88 -7.59
N GLU A 242 14.03 8.47 -6.49
CA GLU A 242 13.49 9.76 -6.03
C GLU A 242 13.77 10.85 -7.06
N ARG A 243 12.73 11.60 -7.42
CA ARG A 243 12.91 12.80 -8.22
C ARG A 243 13.60 13.85 -7.34
N ARG A 244 14.84 14.20 -7.67
CA ARG A 244 15.50 15.35 -7.05
C ARG A 244 14.70 16.59 -7.49
N ARG A 245 14.10 17.26 -6.54
CA ARG A 245 13.53 18.60 -6.74
C ARG A 245 14.61 19.65 -6.64
#